data_101cd9926a870d0984bce53995f92d7d
#
_entry.id   101cd9926a870d0984bce53995f92d7d
#
_cell.length_a   1.000
_cell.length_b   1.000
_cell.length_c   1.000
_cell.angle_alpha   90.00
_cell.angle_beta   90.00
_cell.angle_gamma   90.00
#
_symmetry.space_group_name_H-M   'P 1'
#
loop_
_entity.id
_entity.type
_entity.pdbx_description
1 polymer ?
#
loop_
_entity_poly.entity_id
_entity_poly.type
_entity_poly.pdbx_seq_one_letter_code
_entity_poly.pdbx_strand_id
1 'polypeptide(L)'
;TVVVTQAPDCQIRAVASVPDFSPLDLGSAAESQDAPLVNRGFSAYAPGSVFKLVTAAALLEADLGDTTFHCQGYVDVGGLRFHCVNATAHGELDLTGALEQSCNCYFINAARALGGQEILTMAYNLGFGTAQEFGRGLWTSSGDLPSLSGLENVRALANFSFGQGDLTVTPLQLCAMMNAICSGGVYASPKLIEGVVNTQGELSPASSQEDVSRKAMSASTSQILKAALVSAAQEGTGQVAAPSNGTAGIKTGTAQTGVFQGEEELLHFWYSGFVQGKDGVCYCITVLKE
;
A
#
# COMPACT_ATOMS: atom_id res chain seq x y z
N THR A 1 -8.04 11.40 0.51
CA THR A 1 -7.98 11.04 -0.92
C THR A 1 -8.42 9.60 -1.15
N VAL A 2 -8.91 9.30 -2.36
CA VAL A 2 -9.30 7.94 -2.80
C VAL A 2 -8.70 7.69 -4.17
N VAL A 3 -8.11 6.50 -4.34
CA VAL A 3 -7.64 5.98 -5.65
C VAL A 3 -8.33 4.66 -5.91
N VAL A 4 -8.84 4.49 -7.14
CA VAL A 4 -9.48 3.25 -7.61
C VAL A 4 -8.82 2.81 -8.91
N THR A 5 -8.37 1.54 -8.96
CA THR A 5 -7.88 0.90 -10.18
C THR A 5 -8.67 -0.36 -10.47
N GLN A 6 -8.70 -0.78 -11.72
CA GLN A 6 -9.31 -2.03 -12.15
C GLN A 6 -8.23 -3.06 -12.49
N ALA A 7 -8.32 -4.24 -11.91
CA ALA A 7 -7.48 -5.37 -12.24
C ALA A 7 -7.99 -6.09 -13.54
N PRO A 8 -7.09 -6.74 -14.30
CA PRO A 8 -5.67 -6.93 -14.02
C PRO A 8 -4.76 -5.78 -14.50
N ASP A 9 -5.20 -4.92 -15.39
CA ASP A 9 -4.37 -3.97 -16.15
C ASP A 9 -3.99 -2.72 -15.37
N CYS A 10 -4.38 -2.61 -14.10
CA CYS A 10 -4.17 -1.45 -13.23
C CYS A 10 -4.67 -0.13 -13.83
N GLN A 11 -5.80 -0.20 -14.54
CA GLN A 11 -6.41 0.97 -15.15
C GLN A 11 -7.02 1.87 -14.08
N ILE A 12 -6.60 3.12 -14.01
CA ILE A 12 -7.12 4.11 -13.06
C ILE A 12 -8.57 4.43 -13.44
N ARG A 13 -9.51 4.19 -12.51
CA ARG A 13 -10.93 4.48 -12.67
C ARG A 13 -11.34 5.74 -11.94
N ALA A 14 -10.65 6.07 -10.84
CA ALA A 14 -10.86 7.31 -10.11
C ALA A 14 -9.61 7.71 -9.32
N VAL A 15 -9.35 9.01 -9.26
CA VAL A 15 -8.47 9.66 -8.29
C VAL A 15 -9.19 10.89 -7.79
N ALA A 16 -9.51 10.92 -6.51
CA ALA A 16 -10.19 12.03 -5.87
C ALA A 16 -9.39 12.54 -4.68
N SER A 17 -9.10 13.83 -4.65
CA SER A 17 -8.48 14.53 -3.52
C SER A 17 -9.45 15.51 -2.89
N VAL A 18 -9.40 15.66 -1.58
CA VAL A 18 -10.17 16.64 -0.81
C VAL A 18 -9.18 17.37 0.09
N PRO A 19 -9.29 18.69 0.27
CA PRO A 19 -10.31 19.58 -0.31
C PRO A 19 -10.18 19.73 -1.83
N ASP A 20 -11.28 20.15 -2.46
CA ASP A 20 -11.38 20.43 -3.89
C ASP A 20 -11.13 21.93 -4.15
N PHE A 21 -10.94 22.30 -5.41
CA PHE A 21 -10.76 23.69 -5.84
C PHE A 21 -11.56 23.99 -7.10
N SER A 22 -11.89 25.26 -7.27
CA SER A 22 -12.51 25.74 -8.51
C SER A 22 -11.43 26.04 -9.55
N PRO A 23 -11.48 25.45 -10.76
CA PRO A 23 -10.58 25.85 -11.85
C PRO A 23 -10.70 27.32 -12.26
N LEU A 24 -11.79 27.98 -11.87
CA LEU A 24 -12.05 29.40 -12.16
C LEU A 24 -11.43 30.32 -11.11
N ASP A 25 -10.94 29.81 -9.98
CA ASP A 25 -10.33 30.56 -8.90
C ASP A 25 -9.09 29.85 -8.34
N LEU A 26 -8.07 29.73 -9.19
CA LEU A 26 -6.78 29.14 -8.81
C LEU A 26 -5.99 30.00 -7.84
N GLY A 27 -6.24 31.32 -7.81
CA GLY A 27 -5.55 32.23 -6.90
C GLY A 27 -5.87 31.91 -5.43
N SER A 28 -7.16 31.82 -5.08
CA SER A 28 -7.58 31.47 -3.73
C SER A 28 -7.13 30.03 -3.36
N ALA A 29 -7.15 29.12 -4.32
CA ALA A 29 -6.68 27.75 -4.09
C ALA A 29 -5.17 27.69 -3.80
N ALA A 30 -4.36 28.53 -4.46
CA ALA A 30 -2.90 28.58 -4.25
C ALA A 30 -2.51 29.19 -2.90
N GLU A 31 -3.33 30.09 -2.35
CA GLU A 31 -3.12 30.74 -1.05
C GLU A 31 -3.69 29.95 0.13
N SER A 32 -4.49 28.90 -0.15
CA SER A 32 -5.14 28.10 0.89
C SER A 32 -4.14 27.24 1.66
N GLN A 33 -4.20 27.27 2.99
CA GLN A 33 -3.40 26.41 3.87
C GLN A 33 -3.78 24.93 3.75
N ASP A 34 -4.98 24.62 3.27
CA ASP A 34 -5.44 23.25 3.06
C ASP A 34 -4.87 22.61 1.78
N ALA A 35 -4.07 23.37 1.01
CA ALA A 35 -3.37 22.93 -0.20
C ALA A 35 -4.26 22.13 -1.18
N PRO A 36 -5.42 22.69 -1.65
CA PRO A 36 -6.36 21.95 -2.50
C PRO A 36 -5.80 21.63 -3.88
N LEU A 37 -4.73 22.31 -4.33
CA LEU A 37 -4.06 22.02 -5.61
C LEU A 37 -3.16 20.77 -5.56
N VAL A 38 -2.89 20.21 -4.37
CA VAL A 38 -2.08 19.00 -4.21
C VAL A 38 -2.91 17.77 -4.62
N ASN A 39 -2.44 17.02 -5.61
CA ASN A 39 -3.00 15.73 -5.91
C ASN A 39 -2.49 14.69 -4.89
N ARG A 40 -3.25 14.49 -3.83
CA ARG A 40 -2.90 13.59 -2.72
C ARG A 40 -2.82 12.13 -3.14
N GLY A 41 -3.49 11.75 -4.23
CA GLY A 41 -3.39 10.39 -4.78
C GLY A 41 -2.03 10.07 -5.40
N PHE A 42 -1.29 11.13 -5.78
CA PHE A 42 0.04 11.07 -6.42
C PHE A 42 1.17 11.55 -5.51
N SER A 43 0.86 12.04 -4.32
CA SER A 43 1.83 12.49 -3.31
C SER A 43 2.23 11.34 -2.41
N ALA A 44 3.42 11.43 -1.79
CA ALA A 44 3.97 10.36 -0.98
C ALA A 44 3.74 10.57 0.53
N TYR A 45 3.41 9.49 1.22
CA TYR A 45 3.08 9.44 2.65
C TYR A 45 3.60 8.16 3.29
N ALA A 46 3.83 8.16 4.59
CA ALA A 46 4.15 6.94 5.32
C ALA A 46 2.96 5.95 5.24
N PRO A 47 3.18 4.71 4.76
CA PRO A 47 2.09 3.75 4.52
C PRO A 47 1.58 3.04 5.77
N GLY A 48 2.36 3.03 6.84
CA GLY A 48 2.05 2.25 8.03
C GLY A 48 1.78 0.79 7.71
N SER A 49 0.90 0.18 8.47
CA SER A 49 0.62 -1.26 8.42
C SER A 49 0.15 -1.82 7.07
N VAL A 50 -0.17 -0.99 6.08
CA VAL A 50 -0.48 -1.49 4.72
C VAL A 50 0.78 -2.10 4.08
N PHE A 51 1.96 -1.56 4.38
CA PHE A 51 3.23 -2.08 3.88
C PHE A 51 3.59 -3.49 4.36
N LYS A 52 2.96 -3.98 5.43
CA LYS A 52 3.11 -5.37 5.89
C LYS A 52 2.80 -6.41 4.81
N LEU A 53 2.01 -6.05 3.81
CA LEU A 53 1.76 -6.91 2.64
C LEU A 53 3.02 -7.13 1.79
N VAL A 54 3.89 -6.13 1.70
CA VAL A 54 5.20 -6.25 1.02
C VAL A 54 6.10 -7.21 1.79
N THR A 55 6.18 -7.04 3.11
CA THR A 55 6.96 -7.93 3.99
C THR A 55 6.41 -9.36 3.97
N ALA A 56 5.08 -9.52 3.97
CA ALA A 56 4.42 -10.82 3.87
C ALA A 56 4.69 -11.51 2.52
N ALA A 57 4.64 -10.74 1.41
CA ALA A 57 4.98 -11.26 0.10
C ALA A 57 6.43 -11.75 0.04
N ALA A 58 7.37 -10.95 0.56
CA ALA A 58 8.78 -11.31 0.62
C ALA A 58 9.03 -12.56 1.48
N LEU A 59 8.31 -12.69 2.60
CA LEU A 59 8.38 -13.86 3.48
C LEU A 59 7.91 -15.14 2.79
N LEU A 60 6.79 -15.06 2.05
CA LEU A 60 6.24 -16.18 1.27
C LEU A 60 7.15 -16.58 0.11
N GLU A 61 7.74 -15.62 -0.62
CA GLU A 61 8.67 -15.90 -1.72
C GLU A 61 10.01 -16.49 -1.23
N ALA A 62 10.33 -16.34 0.06
CA ALA A 62 11.49 -16.94 0.71
C ALA A 62 11.19 -18.29 1.39
N ASP A 63 10.01 -18.89 1.15
CA ASP A 63 9.56 -20.13 1.78
C ASP A 63 9.52 -20.10 3.32
N LEU A 64 9.31 -18.91 3.89
CA LEU A 64 9.21 -18.68 5.35
C LEU A 64 7.76 -18.41 5.81
N GLY A 65 6.76 -18.67 4.95
CA GLY A 65 5.35 -18.38 5.21
C GLY A 65 4.73 -19.18 6.38
N ASP A 66 5.28 -20.35 6.71
CA ASP A 66 4.82 -21.21 7.81
C ASP A 66 5.37 -20.79 9.18
N THR A 67 6.10 -19.66 9.25
CA THR A 67 6.67 -19.17 10.50
C THR A 67 5.57 -18.71 11.45
N THR A 68 5.58 -19.22 12.68
CA THR A 68 4.71 -18.76 13.76
C THR A 68 5.50 -17.92 14.76
N PHE A 69 4.81 -17.03 15.46
CA PHE A 69 5.40 -16.16 16.46
C PHE A 69 4.43 -15.88 17.62
N HIS A 70 4.94 -15.97 18.85
CA HIS A 70 4.18 -15.59 20.04
C HIS A 70 4.29 -14.09 20.32
N CYS A 71 3.21 -13.35 20.14
CA CYS A 71 3.13 -11.91 20.38
C CYS A 71 2.67 -11.59 21.80
N GLN A 72 3.54 -11.04 22.62
CA GLN A 72 3.23 -10.55 23.95
C GLN A 72 2.87 -9.05 24.01
N GLY A 73 2.59 -8.43 22.83
CA GLY A 73 2.24 -7.02 22.72
C GLY A 73 3.44 -6.10 22.45
N TYR A 74 4.65 -6.61 22.58
CA TYR A 74 5.89 -5.87 22.28
C TYR A 74 7.02 -6.79 21.86
N VAL A 75 8.07 -6.20 21.27
CA VAL A 75 9.35 -6.83 20.96
C VAL A 75 10.48 -5.82 21.18
N ASP A 76 11.59 -6.27 21.80
CA ASP A 76 12.78 -5.46 22.03
C ASP A 76 13.78 -5.66 20.89
N VAL A 77 14.17 -4.57 20.22
CA VAL A 77 15.12 -4.57 19.09
C VAL A 77 16.15 -3.46 19.26
N GLY A 78 17.42 -3.82 19.34
CA GLY A 78 18.51 -2.86 19.42
C GLY A 78 18.39 -1.91 20.63
N GLY A 79 17.84 -2.38 21.75
CA GLY A 79 17.64 -1.58 22.97
C GLY A 79 16.44 -0.63 22.93
N LEU A 80 15.57 -0.74 21.92
CA LEU A 80 14.30 -0.02 21.81
C LEU A 80 13.15 -1.03 21.86
N ARG A 81 12.07 -0.68 22.56
CA ARG A 81 10.85 -1.48 22.63
C ARG A 81 9.85 -1.00 21.60
N PHE A 82 9.46 -1.91 20.70
CA PHE A 82 8.40 -1.73 19.71
C PHE A 82 7.13 -2.39 20.22
N HIS A 83 6.00 -1.71 20.05
CA HIS A 83 4.70 -2.19 20.53
C HIS A 83 3.74 -2.48 19.37
N CYS A 84 2.83 -3.43 19.59
CA CYS A 84 1.59 -3.48 18.84
C CYS A 84 0.69 -2.31 19.25
N VAL A 85 -0.35 -2.03 18.47
CA VAL A 85 -1.33 -0.97 18.79
C VAL A 85 -1.90 -1.25 20.19
N ASN A 86 -1.94 -0.22 21.04
CA ASN A 86 -2.37 -0.31 22.44
C ASN A 86 -1.60 -1.38 23.27
N ALA A 87 -0.40 -1.76 22.86
CA ALA A 87 0.39 -2.83 23.47
C ALA A 87 -0.38 -4.17 23.60
N THR A 88 -1.33 -4.42 22.69
CA THR A 88 -2.16 -5.63 22.70
C THR A 88 -1.31 -6.88 22.43
N ALA A 89 -1.38 -7.85 23.33
CA ALA A 89 -0.80 -9.17 23.13
C ALA A 89 -1.74 -10.02 22.26
N HIS A 90 -1.22 -10.57 21.16
CA HIS A 90 -2.02 -11.37 20.22
C HIS A 90 -1.87 -12.89 20.42
N GLY A 91 -0.92 -13.34 21.26
CA GLY A 91 -0.61 -14.77 21.44
C GLY A 91 0.11 -15.38 20.25
N GLU A 92 -0.09 -16.66 20.00
CA GLU A 92 0.49 -17.37 18.86
C GLU A 92 -0.19 -16.93 17.57
N LEU A 93 0.61 -16.50 16.60
CA LEU A 93 0.16 -16.07 15.29
C LEU A 93 0.95 -16.76 14.19
N ASP A 94 0.26 -17.19 13.16
CA ASP A 94 0.80 -17.43 11.82
C ASP A 94 0.74 -16.14 10.98
N LEU A 95 1.12 -16.21 9.71
CA LEU A 95 1.11 -15.07 8.79
C LEU A 95 -0.31 -14.49 8.61
N THR A 96 -1.33 -15.35 8.49
CA THR A 96 -2.72 -14.92 8.30
C THR A 96 -3.23 -14.17 9.52
N GLY A 97 -3.10 -14.75 10.70
CA GLY A 97 -3.47 -14.10 11.95
C GLY A 97 -2.69 -12.79 12.20
N ALA A 98 -1.41 -12.75 11.81
CA ALA A 98 -0.61 -11.53 11.92
C ALA A 98 -1.09 -10.41 10.99
N LEU A 99 -1.62 -10.73 9.80
CA LEU A 99 -2.24 -9.76 8.88
C LEU A 99 -3.61 -9.29 9.40
N GLU A 100 -4.44 -10.20 9.90
CA GLU A 100 -5.76 -9.93 10.50
C GLU A 100 -5.66 -8.97 11.69
N GLN A 101 -4.77 -9.30 12.64
CA GLN A 101 -4.53 -8.51 13.85
C GLN A 101 -3.57 -7.32 13.62
N SER A 102 -3.03 -7.20 12.41
CA SER A 102 -2.03 -6.17 12.09
C SER A 102 -0.84 -6.15 13.08
N CYS A 103 -0.32 -7.32 13.46
CA CYS A 103 0.67 -7.49 14.50
C CYS A 103 2.05 -6.94 14.11
N ASN A 104 2.53 -5.86 14.76
CA ASN A 104 3.86 -5.31 14.51
C ASN A 104 4.96 -6.30 14.91
N CYS A 105 4.81 -6.97 16.06
CA CYS A 105 5.82 -7.89 16.60
C CYS A 105 6.11 -9.05 15.65
N TYR A 106 5.08 -9.62 15.00
CA TYR A 106 5.24 -10.65 14.00
C TYR A 106 6.12 -10.17 12.84
N PHE A 107 5.76 -9.03 12.22
CA PHE A 107 6.46 -8.51 11.05
C PHE A 107 7.89 -8.05 11.35
N ILE A 108 8.14 -7.52 12.55
CA ILE A 108 9.51 -7.20 13.00
C ILE A 108 10.37 -8.46 13.07
N ASN A 109 9.85 -9.55 13.66
CA ASN A 109 10.61 -10.81 13.74
C ASN A 109 10.75 -11.49 12.37
N ALA A 110 9.71 -11.45 11.54
CA ALA A 110 9.78 -11.91 10.15
C ALA A 110 10.89 -11.18 9.36
N ALA A 111 10.94 -9.85 9.45
CA ALA A 111 11.98 -9.07 8.79
C ALA A 111 13.40 -9.37 9.31
N ARG A 112 13.55 -9.65 10.61
CA ARG A 112 14.84 -10.03 11.18
C ARG A 112 15.33 -11.40 10.68
N ALA A 113 14.41 -12.32 10.42
CA ALA A 113 14.74 -13.63 9.85
C ALA A 113 15.00 -13.54 8.34
N LEU A 114 14.26 -12.69 7.62
CA LEU A 114 14.29 -12.55 6.18
C LEU A 114 15.47 -11.67 5.70
N GLY A 115 15.69 -10.53 6.36
CA GLY A 115 16.64 -9.49 5.95
C GLY A 115 15.99 -8.34 5.15
N GLY A 116 16.69 -7.22 5.09
CA GLY A 116 16.21 -6.00 4.42
C GLY A 116 16.23 -6.08 2.90
N GLN A 117 17.15 -6.86 2.33
CA GLN A 117 17.33 -7.00 0.88
C GLN A 117 16.09 -7.59 0.21
N GLU A 118 15.52 -8.64 0.79
CA GLU A 118 14.36 -9.36 0.26
C GLU A 118 13.12 -8.48 0.27
N ILE A 119 12.92 -7.72 1.36
CA ILE A 119 11.80 -6.78 1.48
C ILE A 119 11.95 -5.63 0.47
N LEU A 120 13.16 -5.06 0.31
CA LEU A 120 13.44 -4.04 -0.70
C LEU A 120 13.20 -4.55 -2.11
N THR A 121 13.69 -5.75 -2.42
CA THR A 121 13.50 -6.38 -3.73
C THR A 121 12.00 -6.55 -4.04
N MET A 122 11.23 -7.03 -3.07
CA MET A 122 9.77 -7.15 -3.22
C MET A 122 9.10 -5.78 -3.40
N ALA A 123 9.52 -4.75 -2.66
CA ALA A 123 9.03 -3.40 -2.82
C ALA A 123 9.26 -2.87 -4.25
N TYR A 124 10.48 -3.01 -4.78
CA TYR A 124 10.78 -2.62 -6.17
C TYR A 124 9.99 -3.43 -7.20
N ASN A 125 9.82 -4.74 -6.98
CA ASN A 125 9.01 -5.58 -7.86
C ASN A 125 7.54 -5.13 -7.92
N LEU A 126 7.03 -4.58 -6.83
CA LEU A 126 5.68 -4.03 -6.70
C LEU A 126 5.57 -2.55 -7.12
N GLY A 127 6.65 -1.95 -7.66
CA GLY A 127 6.64 -0.59 -8.22
C GLY A 127 6.86 0.54 -7.21
N PHE A 128 7.19 0.23 -5.95
CA PHE A 128 7.60 1.26 -5.00
C PHE A 128 8.96 1.85 -5.37
N GLY A 129 9.19 3.10 -4.98
CA GLY A 129 10.41 3.83 -5.32
C GLY A 129 10.50 4.29 -6.79
N THR A 130 9.42 4.17 -7.58
CA THR A 130 9.38 4.55 -8.99
C THR A 130 8.27 5.58 -9.24
N ALA A 131 8.61 6.73 -9.81
CA ALA A 131 7.64 7.70 -10.28
C ALA A 131 6.97 7.22 -11.58
N GLN A 132 5.69 7.54 -11.76
CA GLN A 132 4.94 7.25 -12.98
C GLN A 132 4.72 8.55 -13.76
N GLU A 133 4.96 8.52 -15.07
CA GLU A 133 4.60 9.61 -15.98
C GLU A 133 3.34 9.23 -16.77
N PHE A 134 2.33 10.10 -16.72
CA PHE A 134 1.09 9.94 -17.48
C PHE A 134 1.05 10.82 -18.74
N GLY A 135 2.20 11.34 -19.14
CA GLY A 135 2.37 12.21 -20.29
C GLY A 135 2.18 13.71 -19.96
N ARG A 136 2.75 14.56 -20.81
CA ARG A 136 2.69 16.04 -20.71
C ARG A 136 3.15 16.61 -19.36
N GLY A 137 4.08 15.93 -18.67
CA GLY A 137 4.62 16.39 -17.40
C GLY A 137 3.74 16.12 -16.19
N LEU A 138 2.74 15.25 -16.30
CA LEU A 138 1.98 14.76 -15.14
C LEU A 138 2.71 13.56 -14.54
N TRP A 139 3.28 13.78 -13.35
CA TRP A 139 4.08 12.79 -12.62
C TRP A 139 3.47 12.48 -11.26
N THR A 140 3.69 11.24 -10.80
CA THR A 140 3.54 10.91 -9.37
C THR A 140 4.86 11.14 -8.65
N SER A 141 4.81 11.24 -7.31
CA SER A 141 6.00 11.01 -6.49
C SER A 141 6.49 9.56 -6.67
N SER A 142 7.80 9.35 -6.59
CA SER A 142 8.39 8.01 -6.46
C SER A 142 8.16 7.40 -5.09
N GLY A 143 7.89 8.24 -4.07
CA GLY A 143 8.10 7.87 -2.69
C GLY A 143 9.58 7.66 -2.38
N ASP A 144 9.85 7.29 -1.12
CA ASP A 144 11.20 7.00 -0.63
C ASP A 144 11.27 5.58 -0.12
N LEU A 145 12.34 4.88 -0.45
CA LEU A 145 12.71 3.58 0.12
C LEU A 145 14.04 3.73 0.86
N PRO A 146 14.21 3.09 2.02
CA PRO A 146 15.48 3.11 2.73
C PRO A 146 16.58 2.47 1.90
N SER A 147 17.83 2.91 2.08
CA SER A 147 18.98 2.23 1.46
C SER A 147 19.24 0.88 2.12
N LEU A 148 19.80 -0.06 1.36
CA LEU A 148 20.15 -1.37 1.92
C LEU A 148 21.12 -1.24 3.10
N SER A 149 22.12 -0.36 3.00
CA SER A 149 23.04 -0.07 4.12
C SER A 149 22.35 0.54 5.35
N GLY A 150 21.29 1.34 5.14
CA GLY A 150 20.45 1.86 6.22
C GLY A 150 19.73 0.73 6.97
N LEU A 151 19.32 -0.32 6.25
CA LEU A 151 18.62 -1.48 6.82
C LEU A 151 19.54 -2.46 7.58
N GLU A 152 20.86 -2.29 7.55
CA GLU A 152 21.77 -2.97 8.46
C GLU A 152 21.55 -2.54 9.92
N ASN A 153 20.97 -1.34 10.13
CA ASN A 153 20.48 -0.93 11.43
C ASN A 153 19.19 -1.70 11.78
N VAL A 154 19.27 -2.53 12.82
CA VAL A 154 18.14 -3.40 13.22
C VAL A 154 16.86 -2.65 13.59
N ARG A 155 16.96 -1.39 14.06
CA ARG A 155 15.79 -0.54 14.35
C ARG A 155 15.17 0.01 13.06
N ALA A 156 16.00 0.39 12.08
CA ALA A 156 15.52 0.83 10.77
C ALA A 156 14.81 -0.32 10.05
N LEU A 157 15.38 -1.53 10.08
CA LEU A 157 14.75 -2.73 9.53
C LEU A 157 13.42 -3.04 10.24
N ALA A 158 13.37 -2.92 11.57
CA ALA A 158 12.15 -3.10 12.34
C ALA A 158 11.06 -2.11 11.88
N ASN A 159 11.35 -0.81 11.80
CA ASN A 159 10.41 0.21 11.31
C ASN A 159 9.96 -0.07 9.87
N PHE A 160 10.89 -0.38 8.98
CA PHE A 160 10.60 -0.68 7.57
C PHE A 160 9.64 -1.86 7.42
N SER A 161 9.77 -2.90 8.25
CA SER A 161 8.97 -4.13 8.18
C SER A 161 7.47 -3.91 8.31
N PHE A 162 7.04 -2.85 8.98
CA PHE A 162 5.63 -2.52 9.18
C PHE A 162 5.22 -1.14 8.66
N GLY A 163 6.06 -0.54 7.78
CA GLY A 163 5.71 0.65 7.02
C GLY A 163 5.98 1.98 7.71
N GLN A 164 7.06 2.04 8.51
CA GLN A 164 7.52 3.24 9.22
C GLN A 164 8.99 3.52 8.91
N GLY A 165 9.53 4.59 9.49
CA GLY A 165 10.91 5.04 9.25
C GLY A 165 11.05 5.81 7.95
N ASP A 166 12.17 5.64 7.25
CA ASP A 166 12.50 6.34 5.99
C ASP A 166 11.76 5.72 4.79
N LEU A 167 10.43 5.59 4.92
CA LEU A 167 9.56 5.00 3.92
C LEU A 167 8.37 5.90 3.64
N THR A 168 8.23 6.32 2.39
CA THR A 168 7.03 6.98 1.88
C THR A 168 6.57 6.37 0.58
N VAL A 169 5.25 6.29 0.37
CA VAL A 169 4.63 5.73 -0.83
C VAL A 169 3.41 6.54 -1.23
N THR A 170 3.02 6.48 -2.51
CA THR A 170 1.79 7.13 -2.95
C THR A 170 0.58 6.21 -2.76
N PRO A 171 -0.64 6.75 -2.56
CA PRO A 171 -1.87 5.98 -2.59
C PRO A 171 -2.02 5.14 -3.88
N LEU A 172 -1.55 5.67 -5.01
CA LEU A 172 -1.57 4.95 -6.28
C LEU A 172 -0.63 3.73 -6.28
N GLN A 173 0.57 3.82 -5.67
CA GLN A 173 1.47 2.67 -5.54
C GLN A 173 0.86 1.56 -4.67
N LEU A 174 0.18 1.92 -3.57
CA LEU A 174 -0.55 0.94 -2.75
C LEU A 174 -1.71 0.29 -3.53
N CYS A 175 -2.41 1.06 -4.35
CA CYS A 175 -3.46 0.54 -5.22
C CYS A 175 -2.91 -0.41 -6.29
N ALA A 176 -1.74 -0.10 -6.88
CA ALA A 176 -1.04 -0.97 -7.83
C ALA A 176 -0.52 -2.27 -7.18
N MET A 177 -0.06 -2.21 -5.94
CA MET A 177 0.29 -3.40 -5.16
C MET A 177 -0.94 -4.31 -4.97
N MET A 178 -2.11 -3.74 -4.59
CA MET A 178 -3.35 -4.51 -4.48
C MET A 178 -3.75 -5.12 -5.83
N ASN A 179 -3.57 -4.37 -6.93
CA ASN A 179 -3.80 -4.88 -8.28
C ASN A 179 -2.93 -6.11 -8.57
N ALA A 180 -1.63 -6.08 -8.22
CA ALA A 180 -0.72 -7.20 -8.40
C ALA A 180 -1.16 -8.43 -7.57
N ILE A 181 -1.60 -8.23 -6.32
CA ILE A 181 -2.16 -9.28 -5.47
C ILE A 181 -3.43 -9.87 -6.10
N CYS A 182 -4.31 -9.07 -6.71
CA CYS A 182 -5.53 -9.54 -7.35
C CYS A 182 -5.29 -10.20 -8.71
N SER A 183 -4.13 -9.95 -9.34
CA SER A 183 -3.77 -10.37 -10.70
C SER A 183 -2.79 -11.55 -10.74
N GLY A 184 -2.84 -12.43 -9.73
CA GLY A 184 -1.97 -13.63 -9.68
C GLY A 184 -0.50 -13.31 -9.51
N GLY A 185 -0.16 -12.18 -8.88
CA GLY A 185 1.22 -11.77 -8.60
C GLY A 185 1.88 -10.98 -9.74
N VAL A 186 1.12 -10.58 -10.76
CA VAL A 186 1.61 -9.77 -11.86
C VAL A 186 1.41 -8.28 -11.56
N TYR A 187 2.50 -7.54 -11.42
CA TYR A 187 2.47 -6.09 -11.35
C TYR A 187 2.24 -5.52 -12.75
N ALA A 188 1.30 -4.59 -12.86
CA ALA A 188 1.11 -3.74 -14.03
C ALA A 188 1.22 -2.27 -13.61
N SER A 189 1.95 -1.46 -14.40
CA SER A 189 2.02 -0.02 -14.16
C SER A 189 0.63 0.60 -14.27
N PRO A 190 0.26 1.55 -13.36
CA PRO A 190 -1.02 2.24 -13.43
C PRO A 190 -1.22 2.95 -14.76
N LYS A 191 -2.40 2.84 -15.35
CA LYS A 191 -2.77 3.45 -16.64
C LYS A 191 -3.83 4.52 -16.44
N LEU A 192 -3.52 5.77 -16.81
CA LEU A 192 -4.45 6.90 -16.74
C LEU A 192 -5.09 7.20 -18.09
N ILE A 193 -4.32 7.04 -19.18
CA ILE A 193 -4.75 7.35 -20.55
C ILE A 193 -4.98 6.05 -21.29
N GLU A 194 -6.22 5.80 -21.70
CA GLU A 194 -6.58 4.62 -22.50
C GLU A 194 -6.17 4.79 -23.97
N GLY A 195 -6.35 5.97 -24.50
CA GLY A 195 -6.01 6.27 -25.89
C GLY A 195 -6.36 7.70 -26.31
N VAL A 196 -6.17 7.95 -27.59
CA VAL A 196 -6.51 9.22 -28.25
C VAL A 196 -7.62 8.97 -29.26
N VAL A 197 -8.68 9.75 -29.18
CA VAL A 197 -9.80 9.69 -30.14
C VAL A 197 -9.52 10.67 -31.28
N ASN A 198 -9.55 10.18 -32.50
CA ASN A 198 -9.43 11.02 -33.71
C ASN A 198 -10.74 11.75 -34.03
N THR A 199 -10.72 12.60 -35.08
CA THR A 199 -11.89 13.38 -35.49
C THR A 199 -13.07 12.52 -36.03
N GLN A 200 -12.83 11.26 -36.36
CA GLN A 200 -13.80 10.27 -36.78
C GLN A 200 -14.41 9.48 -35.61
N GLY A 201 -13.93 9.70 -34.37
CA GLY A 201 -14.39 8.97 -33.18
C GLY A 201 -13.67 7.64 -32.97
N GLU A 202 -12.62 7.33 -33.71
CA GLU A 202 -11.86 6.11 -33.58
C GLU A 202 -10.81 6.25 -32.46
N LEU A 203 -10.78 5.27 -31.55
CA LEU A 203 -9.80 5.21 -30.44
C LEU A 203 -8.50 4.57 -30.92
N SER A 204 -7.40 5.29 -30.80
CA SER A 204 -6.04 4.75 -30.95
C SER A 204 -5.41 4.59 -29.58
N PRO A 205 -4.80 3.43 -29.24
CA PRO A 205 -4.13 3.24 -27.97
C PRO A 205 -3.09 4.33 -27.67
N ALA A 206 -2.96 4.74 -26.41
CA ALA A 206 -1.96 5.73 -26.03
C ALA A 206 -0.55 5.14 -26.22
N SER A 207 0.29 5.84 -26.98
CA SER A 207 1.68 5.44 -27.24
C SER A 207 2.67 6.06 -26.25
N SER A 208 2.20 6.92 -25.35
CA SER A 208 3.04 7.78 -24.51
C SER A 208 3.25 7.28 -23.07
N GLN A 209 2.60 6.19 -22.70
CA GLN A 209 2.74 5.62 -21.34
C GLN A 209 3.53 4.32 -21.42
N GLU A 210 4.60 4.21 -20.63
CA GLU A 210 5.35 2.93 -20.51
C GLU A 210 4.43 1.87 -19.91
N ASP A 211 4.11 0.85 -20.68
CA ASP A 211 3.32 -0.29 -20.25
C ASP A 211 4.25 -1.35 -19.65
N VAL A 212 4.52 -1.21 -18.34
CA VAL A 212 5.35 -2.15 -17.61
C VAL A 212 4.46 -3.23 -17.01
N SER A 213 4.71 -4.48 -17.41
CA SER A 213 4.11 -5.66 -16.78
C SER A 213 5.22 -6.64 -16.42
N ARG A 214 5.22 -7.10 -15.16
CA ARG A 214 6.22 -8.07 -14.67
C ARG A 214 5.64 -8.95 -13.59
N LYS A 215 6.17 -10.16 -13.48
CA LYS A 215 5.90 -11.04 -12.33
C LYS A 215 6.58 -10.43 -11.10
N ALA A 216 5.80 -9.94 -10.15
CA ALA A 216 6.29 -9.39 -8.89
C ALA A 216 6.42 -10.45 -7.80
N MET A 217 5.49 -11.41 -7.79
CA MET A 217 5.46 -12.56 -6.87
C MET A 217 4.86 -13.79 -7.57
N SER A 218 4.94 -14.95 -6.94
CA SER A 218 4.30 -16.18 -7.43
C SER A 218 2.78 -16.10 -7.34
N ALA A 219 2.08 -16.90 -8.16
CA ALA A 219 0.63 -17.01 -8.09
C ALA A 219 0.19 -17.60 -6.73
N SER A 220 0.98 -18.49 -6.14
CA SER A 220 0.75 -19.06 -4.81
C SER A 220 0.78 -17.95 -3.74
N THR A 221 1.83 -17.13 -3.72
CA THR A 221 1.96 -15.97 -2.81
C THR A 221 0.77 -15.02 -2.93
N SER A 222 0.41 -14.68 -4.17
CA SER A 222 -0.77 -13.85 -4.47
C SER A 222 -2.06 -14.44 -3.89
N GLN A 223 -2.29 -15.75 -4.05
CA GLN A 223 -3.48 -16.43 -3.53
C GLN A 223 -3.53 -16.42 -2.00
N ILE A 224 -2.40 -16.69 -1.34
CA ILE A 224 -2.29 -16.67 0.13
C ILE A 224 -2.59 -15.27 0.66
N LEU A 225 -1.96 -14.23 0.08
CA LEU A 225 -2.21 -12.84 0.48
C LEU A 225 -3.66 -12.41 0.25
N LYS A 226 -4.24 -12.80 -0.91
CA LYS A 226 -5.63 -12.51 -1.22
C LYS A 226 -6.58 -13.15 -0.20
N ALA A 227 -6.33 -14.42 0.18
CA ALA A 227 -7.11 -15.13 1.20
C ALA A 227 -6.97 -14.46 2.58
N ALA A 228 -5.76 -14.10 2.99
CA ALA A 228 -5.52 -13.40 4.26
C ALA A 228 -6.20 -12.03 4.31
N LEU A 229 -6.24 -11.30 3.19
CA LEU A 229 -6.96 -10.03 3.09
C LEU A 229 -8.48 -10.20 3.20
N VAL A 230 -9.04 -11.29 2.63
CA VAL A 230 -10.46 -11.62 2.78
C VAL A 230 -10.78 -11.97 4.23
N SER A 231 -9.93 -12.76 4.88
CA SER A 231 -10.07 -13.09 6.29
C SER A 231 -10.00 -11.83 7.17
N ALA A 232 -9.06 -10.91 6.91
CA ALA A 232 -8.97 -9.63 7.62
C ALA A 232 -10.22 -8.74 7.44
N ALA A 233 -10.92 -8.84 6.30
CA ALA A 233 -12.19 -8.14 6.07
C ALA A 233 -13.37 -8.79 6.82
N GLN A 234 -13.29 -10.08 7.12
CA GLN A 234 -14.36 -10.83 7.80
C GLN A 234 -14.15 -10.87 9.32
N GLU A 235 -12.94 -11.14 9.78
CA GLU A 235 -12.62 -11.42 11.18
C GLU A 235 -11.67 -10.40 11.82
N GLY A 236 -11.00 -9.57 11.00
CA GLY A 236 -9.93 -8.68 11.44
C GLY A 236 -10.31 -7.19 11.49
N THR A 237 -9.29 -6.35 11.39
CA THR A 237 -9.39 -4.88 11.47
C THR A 237 -10.16 -4.23 10.30
N GLY A 238 -10.47 -4.99 9.25
CA GLY A 238 -11.18 -4.54 8.04
C GLY A 238 -12.69 -4.68 8.06
N GLN A 239 -13.29 -5.30 9.09
CA GLN A 239 -14.73 -5.63 9.14
C GLN A 239 -15.67 -4.46 8.85
N VAL A 240 -15.33 -3.25 9.31
CA VAL A 240 -16.18 -2.05 9.13
C VAL A 240 -16.33 -1.62 7.67
N ALA A 241 -15.47 -2.10 6.77
CA ALA A 241 -15.49 -1.76 5.35
C ALA A 241 -15.91 -2.94 4.46
N ALA A 242 -16.33 -4.07 5.05
CA ALA A 242 -16.78 -5.23 4.29
C ALA A 242 -18.08 -4.91 3.53
N PRO A 243 -18.17 -5.18 2.21
CA PRO A 243 -19.38 -4.93 1.44
C PRO A 243 -20.45 -5.95 1.76
N SER A 244 -21.71 -5.56 1.58
CA SER A 244 -22.86 -6.47 1.72
C SER A 244 -22.97 -7.50 0.58
N ASN A 245 -22.34 -7.23 -0.56
CA ASN A 245 -22.34 -8.09 -1.74
C ASN A 245 -20.94 -8.17 -2.37
N GLY A 246 -20.56 -9.35 -2.88
CA GLY A 246 -19.24 -9.61 -3.46
C GLY A 246 -18.21 -10.05 -2.43
N THR A 247 -16.96 -10.17 -2.87
CA THR A 247 -15.82 -10.52 -2.03
C THR A 247 -14.92 -9.31 -1.87
N ALA A 248 -14.57 -8.96 -0.64
CA ALA A 248 -13.59 -7.92 -0.36
C ALA A 248 -12.42 -8.47 0.44
N GLY A 249 -11.25 -7.92 0.19
CA GLY A 249 -10.08 -8.10 1.02
C GLY A 249 -9.49 -6.74 1.39
N ILE A 250 -9.10 -6.56 2.64
CA ILE A 250 -8.73 -5.23 3.15
C ILE A 250 -7.53 -5.33 4.09
N LYS A 251 -6.63 -4.35 3.97
CA LYS A 251 -5.62 -4.04 4.98
C LYS A 251 -5.78 -2.60 5.44
N THR A 252 -5.96 -2.42 6.73
CA THR A 252 -5.94 -1.11 7.38
C THR A 252 -4.52 -0.71 7.75
N GLY A 253 -4.27 0.59 7.84
CA GLY A 253 -3.02 1.15 8.31
C GLY A 253 -3.24 2.41 9.13
N THR A 254 -2.40 2.58 10.13
CA THR A 254 -2.22 3.85 10.84
C THR A 254 -0.73 4.14 10.80
N ALA A 255 -0.36 5.31 10.30
CA ALA A 255 1.03 5.73 10.20
C ALA A 255 1.27 6.98 11.04
N GLN A 256 2.34 6.97 11.80
CA GLN A 256 2.88 8.11 12.49
C GLN A 256 3.52 9.06 11.48
N THR A 257 3.30 10.37 11.63
CA THR A 257 3.83 11.38 10.71
C THR A 257 5.07 12.08 11.27
N GLY A 258 5.28 12.00 12.58
CA GLY A 258 6.27 12.80 13.29
C GLY A 258 5.89 14.28 13.40
N VAL A 259 4.70 14.68 12.93
CA VAL A 259 4.19 16.05 13.01
C VAL A 259 3.20 16.13 14.17
N PHE A 260 3.38 17.13 15.03
CA PHE A 260 2.56 17.33 16.22
C PHE A 260 1.73 18.59 16.12
N GLN A 261 0.46 18.49 16.53
CA GLN A 261 -0.41 19.64 16.77
C GLN A 261 -0.66 19.73 18.29
N GLY A 262 0.09 20.59 18.94
CA GLY A 262 0.18 20.60 20.40
C GLY A 262 0.91 19.36 20.93
N GLU A 263 0.27 18.57 21.78
CA GLU A 263 0.80 17.30 22.30
C GLU A 263 0.35 16.07 21.50
N GLU A 264 -0.56 16.23 20.54
CA GLU A 264 -1.10 15.14 19.73
C GLU A 264 -0.32 14.99 18.42
N GLU A 265 0.13 13.78 18.13
CA GLU A 265 0.74 13.43 16.85
C GLU A 265 -0.33 13.29 15.77
N LEU A 266 -0.13 13.94 14.62
CA LEU A 266 -0.97 13.74 13.45
C LEU A 266 -0.71 12.36 12.86
N LEU A 267 -1.79 11.64 12.56
CA LEU A 267 -1.72 10.28 12.03
C LEU A 267 -2.33 10.22 10.64
N HIS A 268 -1.74 9.42 9.78
CA HIS A 268 -2.34 9.02 8.52
C HIS A 268 -3.13 7.73 8.70
N PHE A 269 -4.39 7.73 8.28
CA PHE A 269 -5.25 6.55 8.32
C PHE A 269 -5.44 6.00 6.92
N TRP A 270 -5.19 4.71 6.76
CA TRP A 270 -5.22 4.01 5.50
C TRP A 270 -6.23 2.88 5.46
N TYR A 271 -6.88 2.76 4.32
CA TYR A 271 -7.56 1.56 3.86
C TYR A 271 -7.03 1.23 2.47
N SER A 272 -6.48 0.05 2.30
CA SER A 272 -6.10 -0.44 0.97
C SER A 272 -6.62 -1.86 0.81
N GLY A 273 -7.33 -2.12 -0.28
CA GLY A 273 -8.00 -3.39 -0.47
C GLY A 273 -8.56 -3.56 -1.88
N PHE A 274 -9.37 -4.59 -2.04
CA PHE A 274 -10.07 -4.88 -3.28
C PHE A 274 -11.52 -5.28 -3.03
N VAL A 275 -12.34 -5.10 -4.05
CA VAL A 275 -13.70 -5.63 -4.12
C VAL A 275 -13.85 -6.37 -5.45
N GLN A 276 -14.29 -7.62 -5.39
CA GLN A 276 -14.58 -8.43 -6.56
C GLN A 276 -16.07 -8.71 -6.66
N GLY A 277 -16.67 -8.27 -7.75
CA GLY A 277 -18.07 -8.52 -8.08
C GLY A 277 -18.34 -9.98 -8.47
N LYS A 278 -19.61 -10.35 -8.57
CA LYS A 278 -20.05 -11.68 -9.05
C LYS A 278 -19.75 -11.92 -10.54
N ASP A 279 -19.55 -10.84 -11.30
CA ASP A 279 -19.12 -10.83 -12.70
C ASP A 279 -17.62 -11.10 -12.87
N GLY A 280 -16.88 -11.24 -11.75
CA GLY A 280 -15.44 -11.45 -11.75
C GLY A 280 -14.62 -10.16 -11.87
N VAL A 281 -15.25 -9.00 -12.11
CA VAL A 281 -14.53 -7.71 -12.16
C VAL A 281 -13.99 -7.37 -10.77
N CYS A 282 -12.72 -7.01 -10.72
CA CYS A 282 -12.03 -6.68 -9.49
C CYS A 282 -11.57 -5.22 -9.53
N TYR A 283 -11.98 -4.44 -8.52
CA TYR A 283 -11.50 -3.08 -8.28
C TYR A 283 -10.61 -3.05 -7.06
N CYS A 284 -9.45 -2.42 -7.19
CA CYS A 284 -8.56 -2.12 -6.08
C CYS A 284 -8.79 -0.69 -5.63
N ILE A 285 -8.85 -0.48 -4.32
CA ILE A 285 -9.24 0.79 -3.71
C ILE A 285 -8.25 1.13 -2.61
N THR A 286 -7.70 2.33 -2.66
CA THR A 286 -6.88 2.87 -1.57
C THR A 286 -7.45 4.20 -1.11
N VAL A 287 -7.66 4.32 0.19
CA VAL A 287 -8.14 5.53 0.86
C VAL A 287 -7.09 6.00 1.84
N LEU A 288 -6.76 7.28 1.79
CA LEU A 288 -5.95 7.97 2.79
C LEU A 288 -6.77 9.11 3.40
N LYS A 289 -6.77 9.16 4.72
CA LYS A 289 -7.19 10.31 5.52
C LYS A 289 -5.97 10.84 6.27
N GLU A 290 -5.63 12.09 5.98
CA GLU A 290 -4.69 12.92 6.74
C GLU A 290 -5.33 13.43 8.01
#